data_30557eeeeabf1ed3dfaa3af5e83ac8de
#
_entry.id   30557eeeeabf1ed3dfaa3af5e83ac8de
#
_cell.length_a   1.000
_cell.length_b   1.000
_cell.length_c   1.000
_cell.angle_alpha   90.00
_cell.angle_beta   90.00
_cell.angle_gamma   90.00
#
_symmetry.space_group_name_H-M   'P 1'
#
loop_
_entity.id
_entity.type
_entity.pdbx_description
1 polymer ?
#
loop_
_entity_poly.entity_id
_entity_poly.type
_entity_poly.pdbx_seq_one_letter_code
_entity_poly.pdbx_strand_id
1 'polypeptide(L)'
;MVLGLAHRDGSVHGSELYPVAAACGISDETVRSCMRRLIADGLFVRDGEGRDAVFRPTDAGRASLEVTHQRHLMAYAQDAAGRGWDRRWRLVAFAIPESRRAARDAFRDHLRTLGGAAVQPGLYVSPHRWHGEVVEEAARLGIAEH
;
A
#
# COMPACT_ATOMS: atom_id res chain seq x y z
N MET A 1 1.07 4.17 8.80
CA MET A 1 0.90 5.30 9.74
C MET A 1 1.22 6.64 9.10
N VAL A 2 2.45 6.92 8.60
CA VAL A 2 2.81 8.24 8.03
C VAL A 2 1.80 8.71 6.99
N LEU A 3 1.42 7.85 6.05
CA LEU A 3 0.46 8.19 4.99
C LEU A 3 -0.97 8.45 5.49
N GLY A 4 -1.35 7.88 6.64
CA GLY A 4 -2.65 8.10 7.26
C GLY A 4 -2.78 9.45 7.98
N LEU A 5 -1.67 10.17 8.16
CA LEU A 5 -1.61 11.52 8.76
C LEU A 5 -1.36 12.60 7.69
N ALA A 6 -1.38 12.23 6.42
CA ALA A 6 -1.21 13.19 5.34
C ALA A 6 -2.45 14.11 5.25
N HIS A 7 -2.20 15.41 5.19
CA HIS A 7 -3.20 16.43 4.91
C HIS A 7 -3.70 16.32 3.46
N ARG A 8 -4.74 17.09 3.11
CA ARG A 8 -5.31 17.07 1.74
C ARG A 8 -4.30 17.42 0.63
N ASP A 9 -3.30 18.23 0.96
CA ASP A 9 -2.19 18.57 0.07
C ASP A 9 -1.07 17.51 0.05
N GLY A 10 -1.24 16.44 0.82
CA GLY A 10 -0.27 15.36 1.01
C GLY A 10 0.83 15.68 2.01
N SER A 11 0.87 16.86 2.61
CA SER A 11 1.88 17.21 3.62
C SER A 11 1.67 16.44 4.91
N VAL A 12 2.76 16.16 5.63
CA VAL A 12 2.76 15.54 6.94
C VAL A 12 3.52 16.44 7.91
N HIS A 13 2.87 16.84 8.98
CA HIS A 13 3.44 17.73 9.98
C HIS A 13 4.08 16.94 11.11
N GLY A 14 5.34 17.22 11.42
CA GLY A 14 6.06 16.55 12.51
C GLY A 14 5.40 16.77 13.86
N SER A 15 4.84 17.95 14.10
CA SER A 15 4.08 18.27 15.32
C SER A 15 2.87 17.36 15.56
N GLU A 16 2.31 16.78 14.52
CA GLU A 16 1.21 15.80 14.59
C GLU A 16 1.73 14.37 14.56
N LEU A 17 2.72 14.10 13.70
CA LEU A 17 3.27 12.78 13.47
C LEU A 17 3.90 12.16 14.73
N TYR A 18 4.73 12.94 15.44
CA TYR A 18 5.44 12.42 16.61
C TYR A 18 4.51 12.08 17.79
N PRO A 19 3.53 12.92 18.18
CA PRO A 19 2.59 12.56 19.23
C PRO A 19 1.75 11.33 18.90
N VAL A 20 1.26 11.21 17.66
CA VAL A 20 0.47 10.05 17.23
C VAL A 20 1.33 8.78 17.24
N ALA A 21 2.57 8.86 16.75
CA ALA A 21 3.50 7.75 16.80
C ALA A 21 3.76 7.29 18.24
N ALA A 22 3.99 8.23 19.16
CA ALA A 22 4.19 7.92 20.57
C ALA A 22 2.97 7.24 21.19
N ALA A 23 1.75 7.71 20.88
CA ALA A 23 0.52 7.07 21.29
C ALA A 23 0.35 5.64 20.78
N CYS A 24 0.95 5.34 19.60
CA CYS A 24 1.00 4.00 19.05
C CYS A 24 2.20 3.16 19.53
N GLY A 25 2.98 3.63 20.50
CA GLY A 25 4.16 2.94 21.01
C GLY A 25 5.37 2.95 20.05
N ILE A 26 5.40 3.87 19.08
CA ILE A 26 6.47 4.00 18.09
C ILE A 26 7.43 5.11 18.55
N SER A 27 8.72 4.79 18.66
CA SER A 27 9.73 5.75 19.12
C SER A 27 10.00 6.85 18.09
N ASP A 28 10.41 8.03 18.56
CA ASP A 28 10.85 9.16 17.72
C ASP A 28 11.97 8.76 16.75
N GLU A 29 12.88 7.85 17.18
CA GLU A 29 13.97 7.39 16.33
C GLU A 29 13.45 6.54 15.15
N THR A 30 12.46 5.69 15.41
CA THR A 30 11.79 4.91 14.36
C THR A 30 11.11 5.83 13.36
N VAL A 31 10.41 6.87 13.83
CA VAL A 31 9.80 7.89 12.96
C VAL A 31 10.84 8.61 12.12
N ARG A 32 11.93 9.10 12.77
CA ARG A 32 13.03 9.77 12.05
C ARG A 32 13.67 8.89 10.99
N SER A 33 13.90 7.62 11.31
CA SER A 33 14.47 6.66 10.37
C SER A 33 13.56 6.41 9.18
N CYS A 34 12.24 6.27 9.43
CA CYS A 34 11.23 6.13 8.37
C CYS A 34 11.21 7.36 7.45
N MET A 35 11.16 8.57 8.03
CA MET A 35 11.13 9.80 7.24
C MET A 35 12.41 10.02 6.44
N ARG A 36 13.58 9.73 7.02
CA ARG A 36 14.86 9.78 6.27
C ARG A 36 14.84 8.87 5.05
N ARG A 37 14.28 7.66 5.17
CA ARG A 37 14.16 6.72 4.06
C ARG A 37 13.19 7.24 2.99
N LEU A 38 12.02 7.73 3.37
CA LEU A 38 11.06 8.30 2.42
C LEU A 38 11.63 9.51 1.66
N ILE A 39 12.47 10.31 2.31
CA ILE A 39 13.19 11.42 1.68
C ILE A 39 14.28 10.89 0.73
N ALA A 40 15.07 9.91 1.16
CA ALA A 40 16.10 9.30 0.34
C ALA A 40 15.53 8.60 -0.90
N ASP A 41 14.33 8.01 -0.78
CA ASP A 41 13.57 7.40 -1.89
C ASP A 41 12.91 8.47 -2.81
N GLY A 42 13.10 9.76 -2.52
CA GLY A 42 12.58 10.86 -3.33
C GLY A 42 11.06 11.04 -3.23
N LEU A 43 10.41 10.47 -2.22
CA LEU A 43 8.95 10.57 -2.05
C LEU A 43 8.54 11.84 -1.29
N PHE A 44 9.40 12.34 -0.40
CA PHE A 44 9.15 13.54 0.38
C PHE A 44 10.36 14.47 0.38
N VAL A 45 10.09 15.76 0.52
CA VAL A 45 11.08 16.77 0.89
C VAL A 45 10.76 17.28 2.28
N ARG A 46 11.80 17.66 3.04
CA ARG A 46 11.64 18.20 4.37
C ARG A 46 11.79 19.73 4.32
N ASP A 47 10.88 20.41 4.98
CA ASP A 47 10.90 21.85 5.22
C ASP A 47 10.94 22.09 6.73
N GLY A 48 11.90 22.87 7.20
CA GLY A 48 12.12 23.14 8.62
C GLY A 48 12.90 22.03 9.37
N GLU A 49 13.00 22.18 10.68
CA GLU A 49 13.80 21.34 11.56
C GLU A 49 13.03 20.82 12.78
N GLY A 50 13.59 19.80 13.42
CA GLY A 50 13.06 19.25 14.65
C GLY A 50 11.67 18.62 14.48
N ARG A 51 10.82 18.81 15.49
CA ARG A 51 9.45 18.29 15.54
C ARG A 51 8.44 19.16 14.76
N ASP A 52 8.83 20.39 14.42
CA ASP A 52 7.97 21.31 13.66
C ASP A 52 8.21 21.20 12.15
N ALA A 53 9.10 20.30 11.72
CA ALA A 53 9.36 20.06 10.30
C ALA A 53 8.07 19.65 9.58
N VAL A 54 7.88 20.19 8.38
CA VAL A 54 6.81 19.80 7.47
C VAL A 54 7.43 18.94 6.35
N PHE A 55 6.86 17.78 6.13
CA PHE A 55 7.26 16.87 5.07
C PHE A 55 6.27 17.02 3.91
N ARG A 56 6.77 17.53 2.78
CA ARG A 56 5.95 17.75 1.58
C ARG A 56 6.19 16.62 0.57
N PRO A 57 5.13 16.03 0.00
CA PRO A 57 5.31 15.01 -1.02
C PRO A 57 5.87 15.63 -2.31
N THR A 58 6.78 14.93 -2.96
CA THR A 58 7.17 15.15 -4.35
C THR A 58 6.06 14.67 -5.29
N ASP A 59 6.22 14.81 -6.59
CA ASP A 59 5.25 14.26 -7.55
C ASP A 59 5.19 12.72 -7.45
N ALA A 60 6.34 12.05 -7.24
CA ALA A 60 6.40 10.62 -6.97
C ALA A 60 5.71 10.26 -5.64
N GLY A 61 5.90 11.09 -4.60
CA GLY A 61 5.22 10.94 -3.32
C GLY A 61 3.71 11.10 -3.45
N ARG A 62 3.23 12.09 -4.21
CA ARG A 62 1.79 12.28 -4.49
C ARG A 62 1.19 11.07 -5.21
N ALA A 63 1.85 10.55 -6.22
CA ALA A 63 1.41 9.35 -6.93
C ALA A 63 1.31 8.14 -5.98
N SER A 64 2.30 7.96 -5.09
CA SER A 64 2.29 6.90 -4.07
C SER A 64 1.17 7.06 -3.04
N LEU A 65 0.89 8.31 -2.61
CA LEU A 65 -0.23 8.64 -1.73
C LEU A 65 -1.58 8.31 -2.38
N GLU A 66 -1.76 8.70 -3.65
CA GLU A 66 -2.97 8.45 -4.40
C GLU A 66 -3.25 6.96 -4.53
N VAL A 67 -2.26 6.15 -4.89
CA VAL A 67 -2.38 4.69 -4.93
C VAL A 67 -2.82 4.13 -3.57
N THR A 68 -2.25 4.65 -2.47
CA THR A 68 -2.63 4.23 -1.12
C THR A 68 -4.04 4.66 -0.76
N HIS A 69 -4.45 5.86 -1.16
CA HIS A 69 -5.81 6.38 -0.95
C HIS A 69 -6.84 5.56 -1.72
N GLN A 70 -6.59 5.26 -2.99
CA GLN A 70 -7.45 4.41 -3.82
C GLN A 70 -7.64 3.02 -3.20
N ARG A 71 -6.58 2.44 -2.63
CA ARG A 71 -6.66 1.17 -1.90
C ARG A 71 -7.58 1.24 -0.69
N HIS A 72 -7.49 2.31 0.10
CA HIS A 72 -8.37 2.53 1.24
C HIS A 72 -9.83 2.72 0.79
N LEU A 73 -10.06 3.50 -0.25
CA LEU A 73 -11.39 3.68 -0.81
C LEU A 73 -11.98 2.35 -1.29
N MET A 74 -11.20 1.50 -1.95
CA MET A 74 -11.65 0.15 -2.35
C MET A 74 -11.98 -0.73 -1.14
N ALA A 75 -11.16 -0.72 -0.09
CA ALA A 75 -11.40 -1.50 1.11
C ALA A 75 -12.70 -1.11 1.82
N TYR A 76 -13.03 0.19 1.86
CA TYR A 76 -14.23 0.70 2.52
C TYR A 76 -15.43 0.91 1.58
N ALA A 77 -15.23 0.98 0.27
CA ALA A 77 -16.31 1.18 -0.70
C ALA A 77 -17.34 0.04 -0.69
N GLN A 78 -16.93 -1.16 -0.35
CA GLN A 78 -17.83 -2.31 -0.21
C GLN A 78 -18.75 -2.13 1.00
N ASP A 79 -18.20 -1.66 2.12
CA ASP A 79 -18.96 -1.41 3.35
C ASP A 79 -19.86 -0.17 3.19
N ALA A 80 -19.34 0.91 2.62
CA ALA A 80 -20.12 2.13 2.34
C ALA A 80 -21.28 1.90 1.35
N ALA A 81 -21.12 0.96 0.41
CA ALA A 81 -22.17 0.57 -0.53
C ALA A 81 -23.14 -0.46 0.04
N GLY A 82 -23.06 -0.80 1.34
CA GLY A 82 -23.89 -1.83 1.97
C GLY A 82 -23.62 -3.24 1.42
N ARG A 83 -22.53 -3.42 0.68
CA ARG A 83 -22.11 -4.70 0.11
C ARG A 83 -21.18 -5.40 1.08
N GLY A 84 -21.73 -5.90 2.18
CA GLY A 84 -20.99 -6.73 3.11
C GLY A 84 -20.40 -7.99 2.43
N TRP A 85 -19.56 -8.70 3.14
CA TRP A 85 -18.99 -9.95 2.66
C TRP A 85 -20.08 -10.95 2.24
N ASP A 86 -20.00 -11.45 1.01
CA ASP A 86 -20.94 -12.41 0.42
C ASP A 86 -20.69 -13.86 0.89
N ARG A 87 -19.88 -14.05 1.95
CA ARG A 87 -19.48 -15.34 2.53
C ARG A 87 -18.71 -16.25 1.55
N ARG A 88 -18.12 -15.69 0.50
CA ARG A 88 -17.30 -16.42 -0.47
C ARG A 88 -15.84 -15.99 -0.37
N TRP A 89 -14.97 -16.95 -0.21
CA TRP A 89 -13.55 -16.78 -0.38
C TRP A 89 -13.19 -16.96 -1.85
N ARG A 90 -12.37 -16.07 -2.36
CA ARG A 90 -11.81 -16.14 -3.71
C ARG A 90 -10.35 -16.52 -3.60
N LEU A 91 -9.96 -17.54 -4.36
CA LEU A 91 -8.61 -18.06 -4.36
C LEU A 91 -7.96 -17.77 -5.70
N VAL A 92 -6.69 -17.46 -5.66
CA VAL A 92 -5.80 -17.35 -6.83
C VAL A 92 -4.64 -18.29 -6.59
N ALA A 93 -4.47 -19.25 -7.48
CA ALA A 93 -3.33 -20.15 -7.49
C ALA A 93 -2.53 -19.91 -8.77
N PHE A 94 -1.20 -19.88 -8.66
CA PHE A 94 -0.30 -19.71 -9.80
C PHE A 94 1.03 -20.41 -9.56
N ALA A 95 1.67 -20.82 -10.68
CA ALA A 95 2.98 -21.46 -10.69
C ALA A 95 3.89 -20.79 -11.71
N ILE A 96 4.36 -19.59 -11.41
CA ILE A 96 5.24 -18.80 -12.28
C ILE A 96 6.68 -19.28 -12.10
N PRO A 97 7.37 -19.69 -13.18
CA PRO A 97 8.71 -20.25 -13.12
C PRO A 97 9.75 -19.21 -12.68
N GLU A 98 10.88 -19.68 -12.15
CA GLU A 98 11.96 -18.82 -11.63
C GLU A 98 12.55 -17.90 -12.73
N SER A 99 12.55 -18.32 -13.99
CA SER A 99 12.95 -17.48 -15.13
C SER A 99 12.10 -16.21 -15.28
N ARG A 100 10.93 -16.17 -14.66
CA ARG A 100 10.01 -15.02 -14.67
C ARG A 100 9.81 -14.44 -13.25
N ARG A 101 10.84 -14.51 -12.42
CA ARG A 101 10.79 -14.07 -11.01
C ARG A 101 10.26 -12.64 -10.86
N ALA A 102 10.72 -11.70 -11.68
CA ALA A 102 10.27 -10.31 -11.60
C ALA A 102 8.74 -10.18 -11.78
N ALA A 103 8.17 -10.89 -12.77
CA ALA A 103 6.73 -10.91 -12.98
C ALA A 103 5.99 -11.60 -11.80
N ARG A 104 6.56 -12.68 -11.27
CA ARG A 104 6.01 -13.36 -10.08
C ARG A 104 5.97 -12.44 -8.87
N ASP A 105 7.05 -11.72 -8.59
CA ASP A 105 7.13 -10.83 -7.43
C ASP A 105 6.18 -9.64 -7.61
N ALA A 106 6.10 -9.04 -8.80
CA ALA A 106 5.13 -7.98 -9.12
C ALA A 106 3.68 -8.46 -8.96
N PHE A 107 3.36 -9.66 -9.43
CA PHE A 107 2.01 -10.24 -9.30
C PHE A 107 1.65 -10.50 -7.83
N ARG A 108 2.59 -11.03 -7.04
CA ARG A 108 2.40 -11.22 -5.59
C ARG A 108 2.11 -9.90 -4.86
N ASP A 109 2.85 -8.86 -5.21
CA ASP A 109 2.66 -7.54 -4.61
C ASP A 109 1.32 -6.91 -5.02
N HIS A 110 0.91 -7.14 -6.26
CA HIS A 110 -0.42 -6.73 -6.73
C HIS A 110 -1.54 -7.45 -5.96
N LEU A 111 -1.47 -8.78 -5.80
CA LEU A 111 -2.46 -9.54 -5.01
C LEU A 111 -2.56 -9.04 -3.56
N ARG A 112 -1.43 -8.74 -2.92
CA ARG A 112 -1.42 -8.15 -1.57
C ARG A 112 -2.06 -6.77 -1.55
N THR A 113 -1.82 -6.00 -2.59
CA THR A 113 -2.42 -4.68 -2.78
C THR A 113 -3.94 -4.75 -2.85
N LEU A 114 -4.49 -5.77 -3.49
CA LEU A 114 -5.93 -6.03 -3.58
C LEU A 114 -6.52 -6.66 -2.31
N GLY A 115 -5.76 -6.73 -1.22
CA GLY A 115 -6.20 -7.31 0.05
C GLY A 115 -6.10 -8.84 0.08
N GLY A 116 -5.25 -9.42 -0.74
CA GLY A 116 -4.97 -10.85 -0.73
C GLY A 116 -4.03 -11.28 0.37
N ALA A 117 -4.40 -12.32 1.10
CA ALA A 117 -3.54 -12.98 2.07
C ALA A 117 -2.90 -14.24 1.46
N ALA A 118 -1.59 -14.41 1.66
CA ALA A 118 -0.90 -15.62 1.25
C ALA A 118 -1.28 -16.78 2.17
N VAL A 119 -1.75 -17.88 1.60
CA VAL A 119 -1.98 -19.14 2.31
C VAL A 119 -0.71 -20.00 2.26
N GLN A 120 -0.10 -20.08 1.09
CA GLN A 120 1.19 -20.71 0.83
C GLN A 120 1.83 -20.08 -0.42
N PRO A 121 3.09 -20.38 -0.75
CA PRO A 121 3.71 -19.92 -1.98
C PRO A 121 2.84 -20.27 -3.20
N GLY A 122 2.46 -19.25 -3.98
CA GLY A 122 1.61 -19.42 -5.16
C GLY A 122 0.11 -19.57 -4.90
N LEU A 123 -0.35 -19.48 -3.64
CA LEU A 123 -1.78 -19.52 -3.31
C LEU A 123 -2.16 -18.32 -2.43
N TYR A 124 -3.11 -17.54 -2.92
CA TYR A 124 -3.65 -16.37 -2.23
C TYR A 124 -5.16 -16.47 -2.06
N VAL A 125 -5.68 -15.88 -1.00
CA VAL A 125 -7.11 -15.83 -0.68
C VAL A 125 -7.54 -14.41 -0.37
N SER A 126 -8.74 -14.03 -0.80
CA SER A 126 -9.36 -12.74 -0.48
C SER A 126 -10.87 -12.88 -0.30
N PRO A 127 -11.51 -12.12 0.61
CA PRO A 127 -12.95 -11.99 0.68
C PRO A 127 -13.50 -11.06 -0.41
N HIS A 128 -12.64 -10.28 -1.08
CA HIS A 128 -13.02 -9.26 -2.05
C HIS A 128 -13.26 -9.86 -3.45
N ARG A 129 -14.09 -9.19 -4.25
CA ARG A 129 -14.28 -9.52 -5.66
C ARG A 129 -13.16 -8.89 -6.47
N TRP A 130 -12.11 -9.63 -6.71
CA TRP A 130 -10.88 -9.17 -7.34
C TRP A 130 -10.56 -9.85 -8.68
N HIS A 131 -11.51 -10.63 -9.21
CA HIS A 131 -11.25 -11.46 -10.41
C HIS A 131 -10.83 -10.61 -11.63
N GLY A 132 -11.50 -9.47 -11.85
CA GLY A 132 -11.19 -8.58 -12.97
C GLY A 132 -9.76 -8.06 -12.90
N GLU A 133 -9.39 -7.48 -11.77
CA GLU A 133 -8.08 -6.88 -11.51
C GLU A 133 -6.96 -7.93 -11.57
N VAL A 134 -7.22 -9.14 -11.07
CA VAL A 134 -6.26 -10.24 -11.11
C VAL A 134 -5.99 -10.69 -12.55
N VAL A 135 -7.05 -10.86 -13.35
CA VAL A 135 -6.92 -11.28 -14.77
C VAL A 135 -6.21 -10.20 -15.59
N GLU A 136 -6.57 -8.94 -15.40
CA GLU A 136 -5.94 -7.80 -16.08
C GLU A 136 -4.45 -7.72 -15.78
N GLU A 137 -4.08 -7.83 -14.51
CA GLU A 137 -2.66 -7.80 -14.12
C GLU A 137 -1.89 -9.02 -14.63
N ALA A 138 -2.48 -10.22 -14.59
CA ALA A 138 -1.86 -11.41 -15.14
C ALA A 138 -1.59 -11.26 -16.64
N ALA A 139 -2.54 -10.68 -17.38
CA ALA A 139 -2.37 -10.37 -18.80
C ALA A 139 -1.27 -9.32 -19.04
N ARG A 140 -1.25 -8.23 -18.25
CA ARG A 140 -0.23 -7.17 -18.31
C ARG A 140 1.18 -7.71 -18.07
N LEU A 141 1.32 -8.64 -17.15
CA LEU A 141 2.61 -9.29 -16.85
C LEU A 141 2.94 -10.45 -17.80
N GLY A 142 2.03 -10.80 -18.70
CA GLY A 142 2.19 -11.91 -19.64
C GLY A 142 2.25 -13.28 -18.96
N ILE A 143 1.52 -13.47 -17.85
CA ILE A 143 1.52 -14.70 -17.02
C ILE A 143 0.14 -15.35 -16.93
N ALA A 144 -0.79 -15.00 -17.80
CA ALA A 144 -2.16 -15.53 -17.79
C ALA A 144 -2.26 -17.06 -17.97
N GLU A 145 -1.19 -17.71 -18.42
CA GLU A 145 -1.11 -19.17 -18.63
C GLU A 145 -0.53 -19.94 -17.42
N HIS A 146 -0.15 -19.24 -16.36
CA HIS A 146 0.52 -19.78 -15.17
C HIS A 146 -0.38 -19.70 -13.93
#